data_0db05b4bf34cc535f59c698f638bf467
#
_entry.id   0db05b4bf34cc535f59c698f638bf467
#
_cell.length_a   1.000
_cell.length_b   1.000
_cell.length_c   1.000
_cell.angle_alpha   90.00
_cell.angle_beta   90.00
_cell.angle_gamma   90.00
#
_symmetry.space_group_name_H-M   'P 1'
#
loop_
_entity.id
_entity.type
_entity.pdbx_description
1 polymer ?
#
loop_
_entity_poly.entity_id
_entity_poly.type
_entity_poly.pdbx_seq_one_letter_code
_entity_poly.pdbx_strand_id
1 'polypeptide(L)'
;MSTLKQRFLLVSDMHYTTDKSAAELKLIYPESRASVATGTAFGRTQNSKVQKVYDDIMEENRRSKLDGVLVLGDLSIDDYDYRKLPYNYCRRFKEECMDKLPCPAYAIPGNHDSYTNDKWFEVFGYDRQYCVELGESVFIMADTFAATPANPANPASGSPHTLLDADFLADCLEKYAGKKIFLCAHHFNAERTFDERTKQMIKDNPDIVCLFRGHVHINNVIELGEDFGGKQLIDIGGYGYTGQKVDGKWDFNIFDFKWAWGYQIIEIYDDKIYTYHVKTDNHYVATNGEFDVSETVEGEVEYKI
;
A
#
# COMPACT_ATOMS: atom_id res chain seq x y z
N MET A 1 15.23 -26.08 -14.54
CA MET A 1 14.10 -25.62 -13.72
C MET A 1 14.56 -24.37 -13.00
N SER A 2 13.82 -23.30 -13.09
CA SER A 2 14.07 -22.04 -12.37
C SER A 2 14.03 -22.26 -10.87
N THR A 3 14.97 -21.70 -10.14
CA THR A 3 15.05 -21.87 -8.68
C THR A 3 14.58 -20.58 -7.99
N LEU A 4 13.57 -20.70 -7.14
CA LEU A 4 13.10 -19.59 -6.31
C LEU A 4 14.18 -19.20 -5.30
N LYS A 5 14.54 -17.92 -5.28
CA LYS A 5 15.56 -17.34 -4.40
C LYS A 5 14.97 -16.51 -3.28
N GLN A 6 13.98 -15.69 -3.59
CA GLN A 6 13.35 -14.78 -2.63
C GLN A 6 11.85 -14.64 -2.93
N ARG A 7 11.09 -14.37 -1.88
CA ARG A 7 9.66 -14.18 -2.01
C ARG A 7 9.15 -13.10 -1.05
N PHE A 8 8.41 -12.14 -1.58
CA PHE A 8 7.89 -11.00 -0.84
C PHE A 8 6.38 -10.85 -1.04
N LEU A 9 5.73 -10.28 -0.05
CA LEU A 9 4.30 -9.98 -0.10
C LEU A 9 4.10 -8.48 0.16
N LEU A 10 3.28 -7.84 -0.68
CA LEU A 10 2.93 -6.44 -0.57
C LEU A 10 1.44 -6.30 -0.25
N VAL A 11 1.12 -5.50 0.76
CA VAL A 11 -0.26 -5.14 1.15
C VAL A 11 -0.41 -3.63 1.25
N SER A 12 -1.63 -3.13 1.10
CA SER A 12 -1.95 -1.72 1.34
C SER A 12 -3.42 -1.51 1.69
N ASP A 13 -3.76 -0.30 2.05
CA ASP A 13 -5.14 0.18 2.16
C ASP A 13 -6.00 -0.65 3.13
N MET A 14 -5.43 -1.00 4.29
CA MET A 14 -6.17 -1.71 5.32
C MET A 14 -7.26 -0.85 5.95
N HIS A 15 -7.03 0.48 6.01
CA HIS A 15 -7.97 1.44 6.61
C HIS A 15 -8.51 0.97 7.95
N TYR A 16 -7.58 0.55 8.81
CA TYR A 16 -7.94 -0.04 10.10
C TYR A 16 -8.57 0.99 11.04
N THR A 17 -9.64 0.59 11.65
CA THR A 17 -10.30 1.26 12.79
C THR A 17 -11.04 0.22 13.62
N THR A 18 -11.66 0.62 14.73
CA THR A 18 -12.50 -0.25 15.54
C THR A 18 -13.94 0.23 15.54
N ASP A 19 -14.89 -0.65 15.83
CA ASP A 19 -16.32 -0.31 15.88
C ASP A 19 -16.61 0.82 16.87
N LYS A 20 -15.93 0.82 18.00
CA LYS A 20 -16.05 1.89 19.00
C LYS A 20 -15.60 3.23 18.43
N SER A 21 -14.44 3.24 17.81
CA SER A 21 -13.86 4.46 17.24
C SER A 21 -14.66 4.94 16.05
N ALA A 22 -15.18 4.03 15.26
CA ALA A 22 -16.06 4.32 14.16
C ALA A 22 -17.32 5.05 14.62
N ALA A 23 -17.94 4.60 15.71
CA ALA A 23 -19.09 5.27 16.32
C ALA A 23 -18.76 6.66 16.86
N GLU A 24 -17.61 6.80 17.51
CA GLU A 24 -17.12 8.09 18.04
C GLU A 24 -16.77 9.06 16.91
N LEU A 25 -16.09 8.60 15.86
CA LEU A 25 -15.80 9.37 14.66
C LEU A 25 -17.06 9.92 14.00
N LYS A 26 -18.12 9.12 13.89
CA LYS A 26 -19.40 9.53 13.33
C LYS A 26 -20.06 10.66 14.13
N LEU A 27 -19.86 10.70 15.45
CA LEU A 27 -20.38 11.77 16.29
C LEU A 27 -19.58 13.07 16.13
N ILE A 28 -18.26 12.96 15.97
CA ILE A 28 -17.36 14.12 15.93
C ILE A 28 -17.21 14.66 14.50
N TYR A 29 -17.19 13.79 13.50
CA TYR A 29 -16.96 14.12 12.11
C TYR A 29 -17.94 13.36 11.19
N PRO A 30 -19.24 13.71 11.22
CA PRO A 30 -20.27 12.97 10.49
C PRO A 30 -20.05 12.96 8.97
N GLU A 31 -19.36 13.96 8.43
CA GLU A 31 -19.06 14.08 6.99
C GLU A 31 -17.70 13.50 6.59
N SER A 32 -16.94 12.93 7.53
CA SER A 32 -15.64 12.35 7.21
C SER A 32 -15.78 11.06 6.41
N ARG A 33 -14.77 10.72 5.60
CA ARG A 33 -14.72 9.44 4.89
C ARG A 33 -14.82 8.27 5.85
N ALA A 34 -14.15 8.37 7.00
CA ALA A 34 -14.25 7.38 8.06
C ALA A 34 -15.69 7.18 8.53
N SER A 35 -16.41 8.27 8.78
CA SER A 35 -17.83 8.21 9.19
C SER A 35 -18.72 7.62 8.11
N VAL A 36 -18.48 7.95 6.85
CA VAL A 36 -19.22 7.39 5.72
C VAL A 36 -18.92 5.89 5.61
N ALA A 37 -17.65 5.51 5.64
CA ALA A 37 -17.23 4.11 5.57
C ALA A 37 -17.82 3.27 6.71
N THR A 38 -17.89 3.80 7.94
CA THR A 38 -18.43 3.09 9.10
C THR A 38 -19.95 2.90 9.05
N GLY A 39 -20.66 3.72 8.29
CA GLY A 39 -22.10 3.55 8.06
C GLY A 39 -22.45 2.49 7.02
N THR A 40 -21.48 2.04 6.24
CA THR A 40 -21.63 1.02 5.21
C THR A 40 -21.38 -0.40 5.74
N ALA A 41 -21.75 -1.42 4.97
CA ALA A 41 -21.41 -2.81 5.28
C ALA A 41 -19.92 -3.01 5.53
N PHE A 42 -19.11 -2.25 4.85
CA PHE A 42 -17.67 -2.25 4.94
C PHE A 42 -17.15 -1.81 6.32
N GLY A 43 -17.70 -0.74 6.89
CA GLY A 43 -17.32 -0.27 8.23
C GLY A 43 -17.63 -1.29 9.34
N ARG A 44 -18.62 -2.15 9.14
CA ARG A 44 -18.98 -3.18 10.13
C ARG A 44 -17.95 -4.30 10.26
N THR A 45 -17.00 -4.40 9.36
CA THR A 45 -15.99 -5.47 9.34
C THR A 45 -14.60 -5.00 9.79
N GLN A 46 -14.47 -3.75 10.22
CA GLN A 46 -13.17 -3.15 10.51
C GLN A 46 -12.34 -3.89 11.57
N ASN A 47 -12.99 -4.39 12.62
CA ASN A 47 -12.28 -5.12 13.70
C ASN A 47 -11.66 -6.44 13.23
N SER A 48 -12.30 -7.11 12.29
CA SER A 48 -11.81 -8.39 11.75
C SER A 48 -10.77 -8.22 10.65
N LYS A 49 -10.63 -7.02 10.09
CA LYS A 49 -9.79 -6.76 8.94
C LYS A 49 -8.30 -6.99 9.23
N VAL A 50 -7.79 -6.52 10.36
CA VAL A 50 -6.40 -6.76 10.76
C VAL A 50 -6.13 -8.24 10.92
N GLN A 51 -7.06 -8.97 11.55
CA GLN A 51 -6.95 -10.43 11.68
C GLN A 51 -6.98 -11.10 10.30
N LYS A 52 -7.84 -10.65 9.39
CA LYS A 52 -7.90 -11.18 8.03
C LYS A 52 -6.58 -10.97 7.28
N VAL A 53 -6.01 -9.77 7.34
CA VAL A 53 -4.70 -9.47 6.73
C VAL A 53 -3.61 -10.37 7.30
N TYR A 54 -3.57 -10.50 8.63
CA TYR A 54 -2.63 -11.40 9.30
C TYR A 54 -2.79 -12.85 8.86
N ASP A 55 -4.02 -13.35 8.83
CA ASP A 55 -4.31 -14.74 8.44
C ASP A 55 -3.93 -15.02 6.99
N ASP A 56 -4.20 -14.09 6.08
CA ASP A 56 -3.81 -14.21 4.66
C ASP A 56 -2.28 -14.25 4.50
N ILE A 57 -1.56 -13.38 5.19
CA ILE A 57 -0.09 -13.38 5.16
C ILE A 57 0.46 -14.70 5.72
N MET A 58 -0.11 -15.17 6.83
CA MET A 58 0.33 -16.42 7.45
C MET A 58 0.00 -17.65 6.59
N GLU A 59 -1.15 -17.65 5.90
CA GLU A 59 -1.49 -18.69 4.94
C GLU A 59 -0.51 -18.71 3.78
N GLU A 60 -0.21 -17.53 3.23
CA GLU A 60 0.73 -17.41 2.12
C GLU A 60 2.15 -17.84 2.52
N ASN A 61 2.59 -17.46 3.73
CA ASN A 61 3.87 -17.92 4.27
C ASN A 61 3.92 -19.43 4.51
N ARG A 62 2.78 -20.07 4.82
CA ARG A 62 2.71 -21.55 4.94
C ARG A 62 2.80 -22.25 3.58
N ARG A 63 2.27 -21.64 2.53
CA ARG A 63 2.37 -22.18 1.15
C ARG A 63 3.80 -22.11 0.64
N SER A 64 4.43 -20.97 0.83
CA SER A 64 5.85 -20.77 0.51
C SER A 64 6.40 -19.65 1.38
N LYS A 65 7.54 -19.90 2.01
CA LYS A 65 8.17 -18.96 2.95
C LYS A 65 8.32 -17.58 2.34
N LEU A 66 7.93 -16.56 3.11
CA LEU A 66 8.17 -15.16 2.79
C LEU A 66 9.48 -14.68 3.40
N ASP A 67 10.24 -13.90 2.65
CA ASP A 67 11.46 -13.24 3.10
C ASP A 67 11.18 -11.82 3.64
N GLY A 68 10.01 -11.27 3.33
CA GLY A 68 9.56 -9.99 3.86
C GLY A 68 8.15 -9.61 3.44
N VAL A 69 7.57 -8.67 4.19
CA VAL A 69 6.26 -8.07 3.92
C VAL A 69 6.42 -6.55 3.84
N LEU A 70 5.88 -5.93 2.78
CA LEU A 70 5.89 -4.50 2.55
C LEU A 70 4.46 -3.97 2.64
N VAL A 71 4.25 -2.95 3.47
CA VAL A 71 2.94 -2.32 3.70
C VAL A 71 2.95 -0.94 3.08
N LEU A 72 2.22 -0.78 1.97
CA LEU A 72 2.27 0.42 1.14
C LEU A 72 1.20 1.46 1.50
N GLY A 73 1.10 1.78 2.80
CA GLY A 73 0.30 2.90 3.30
C GLY A 73 -1.18 2.61 3.52
N ASP A 74 -1.87 3.63 4.04
CA ASP A 74 -3.25 3.59 4.50
C ASP A 74 -3.53 2.43 5.45
N LEU A 75 -2.65 2.32 6.46
CA LEU A 75 -2.79 1.35 7.53
C LEU A 75 -4.04 1.67 8.36
N SER A 76 -4.26 2.95 8.61
CA SER A 76 -5.39 3.47 9.37
C SER A 76 -6.40 4.20 8.48
N ILE A 77 -7.56 4.54 9.04
CA ILE A 77 -8.51 5.43 8.38
C ILE A 77 -8.64 6.73 9.16
N ASP A 78 -8.12 7.82 8.59
CA ASP A 78 -8.15 9.17 9.16
C ASP A 78 -7.64 9.23 10.62
N ASP A 79 -6.42 8.77 10.84
CA ASP A 79 -5.88 8.52 12.16
C ASP A 79 -5.49 9.78 12.95
N TYR A 80 -5.29 9.53 14.15
CA TYR A 80 -4.77 9.98 15.42
C TYR A 80 -4.35 11.48 15.49
N ASP A 81 -3.25 11.88 14.88
CA ASP A 81 -2.73 13.25 15.07
C ASP A 81 -3.61 14.29 14.36
N TYR A 82 -4.11 13.95 13.19
CA TYR A 82 -4.95 14.86 12.42
C TYR A 82 -6.31 15.10 13.07
N ARG A 83 -6.96 14.03 13.50
CA ARG A 83 -8.29 14.10 14.12
C ARG A 83 -8.24 14.30 15.63
N LYS A 84 -7.04 14.32 16.23
CA LYS A 84 -6.83 14.41 17.69
C LYS A 84 -7.61 13.34 18.45
N LEU A 85 -7.73 12.17 17.84
CA LEU A 85 -8.39 11.02 18.47
C LEU A 85 -7.41 10.32 19.40
N PRO A 86 -7.91 9.71 20.50
CA PRO A 86 -7.06 9.00 21.47
C PRO A 86 -6.60 7.62 20.97
N TYR A 87 -6.79 7.33 19.69
CA TYR A 87 -6.49 6.05 19.08
C TYR A 87 -5.26 6.14 18.18
N ASN A 88 -4.40 5.15 18.25
CA ASN A 88 -3.21 5.02 17.42
C ASN A 88 -3.34 3.73 16.61
N TYR A 89 -4.02 3.80 15.48
CA TYR A 89 -4.31 2.62 14.67
C TYR A 89 -3.09 2.10 13.92
N CYS A 90 -2.17 2.96 13.50
CA CYS A 90 -0.92 2.50 12.90
C CYS A 90 -0.10 1.69 13.90
N ARG A 91 0.00 2.14 15.17
CA ARG A 91 0.64 1.37 16.23
C ARG A 91 -0.07 0.04 16.48
N ARG A 92 -1.39 0.06 16.52
CA ARG A 92 -2.17 -1.17 16.72
C ARG A 92 -2.01 -2.14 15.56
N PHE A 93 -2.02 -1.65 14.31
CA PHE A 93 -1.75 -2.51 13.16
C PHE A 93 -0.35 -3.12 13.24
N LYS A 94 0.65 -2.32 13.62
CA LYS A 94 2.00 -2.84 13.84
C LYS A 94 2.01 -3.95 14.90
N GLU A 95 1.47 -3.70 16.09
CA GLU A 95 1.48 -4.64 17.22
C GLU A 95 0.58 -5.87 16.99
N GLU A 96 -0.55 -5.69 16.34
CA GLU A 96 -1.55 -6.76 16.12
C GLU A 96 -1.28 -7.61 14.87
N CYS A 97 -0.53 -7.07 13.89
CA CYS A 97 -0.19 -7.77 12.65
C CYS A 97 1.32 -7.86 12.45
N MET A 98 2.00 -6.74 12.14
CA MET A 98 3.38 -6.76 11.64
C MET A 98 4.37 -7.42 12.61
N ASP A 99 4.30 -7.10 13.90
CA ASP A 99 5.23 -7.63 14.93
C ASP A 99 5.04 -9.14 15.20
N LYS A 100 3.94 -9.71 14.72
CA LYS A 100 3.64 -11.15 14.88
C LYS A 100 4.03 -11.98 13.67
N LEU A 101 4.46 -11.35 12.57
CA LEU A 101 4.84 -12.05 11.36
C LEU A 101 6.18 -12.81 11.55
N PRO A 102 6.34 -13.95 10.89
CA PRO A 102 7.58 -14.76 10.99
C PRO A 102 8.73 -14.22 10.13
N CYS A 103 8.53 -13.12 9.43
CA CYS A 103 9.52 -12.44 8.58
C CYS A 103 9.48 -10.93 8.85
N PRO A 104 10.54 -10.20 8.45
CA PRO A 104 10.54 -8.74 8.56
C PRO A 104 9.36 -8.09 7.85
N ALA A 105 8.78 -7.06 8.47
CA ALA A 105 7.71 -6.27 7.88
C ALA A 105 8.02 -4.78 7.98
N TYR A 106 7.77 -4.05 6.89
CA TYR A 106 8.11 -2.64 6.75
C TYR A 106 6.93 -1.86 6.17
N ALA A 107 6.70 -0.64 6.65
CA ALA A 107 5.57 0.17 6.25
C ALA A 107 5.98 1.58 5.82
N ILE A 108 5.23 2.17 4.90
CA ILE A 108 5.24 3.59 4.57
C ILE A 108 3.87 4.19 4.86
N PRO A 109 3.77 5.49 5.12
CA PRO A 109 2.47 6.13 5.31
C PRO A 109 1.71 6.31 4.00
N GLY A 110 0.39 6.28 4.09
CA GLY A 110 -0.54 6.74 3.08
C GLY A 110 -1.20 8.07 3.45
N ASN A 111 -2.18 8.49 2.67
CA ASN A 111 -2.87 9.77 2.90
C ASN A 111 -3.86 9.73 4.08
N HIS A 112 -4.24 8.55 4.53
CA HIS A 112 -5.05 8.38 5.74
C HIS A 112 -4.21 8.19 7.01
N ASP A 113 -2.90 7.99 6.89
CA ASP A 113 -1.97 7.86 8.01
C ASP A 113 -1.42 9.22 8.41
N SER A 114 -2.24 10.03 9.08
CA SER A 114 -1.99 11.44 9.37
C SER A 114 -0.99 11.65 10.50
N TYR A 115 0.15 10.98 10.41
CA TYR A 115 1.24 11.05 11.38
C TYR A 115 2.27 12.11 10.98
N THR A 116 2.80 12.86 11.96
CA THR A 116 4.03 13.63 11.76
C THR A 116 5.23 12.69 11.65
N ASN A 117 6.37 13.19 11.17
CA ASN A 117 7.61 12.41 11.08
C ASN A 117 8.00 11.83 12.45
N ASP A 118 7.95 12.66 13.51
CA ASP A 118 8.30 12.23 14.87
C ASP A 118 7.37 11.12 15.38
N LYS A 119 6.07 11.25 15.10
CA LYS A 119 5.10 10.24 15.52
C LYS A 119 5.22 8.94 14.72
N TRP A 120 5.53 9.03 13.44
CA TRP A 120 5.82 7.86 12.65
C TRP A 120 7.05 7.12 13.19
N PHE A 121 8.13 7.86 13.44
CA PHE A 121 9.35 7.30 14.02
C PHE A 121 9.11 6.69 15.42
N GLU A 122 8.30 7.33 16.26
CA GLU A 122 7.91 6.77 17.57
C GLU A 122 7.21 5.40 17.45
N VAL A 123 6.40 5.22 16.41
CA VAL A 123 5.66 3.97 16.19
C VAL A 123 6.54 2.90 15.55
N PHE A 124 7.24 3.24 14.47
CA PHE A 124 7.91 2.26 13.61
C PHE A 124 9.41 2.13 13.86
N GLY A 125 10.05 3.14 14.45
CA GLY A 125 11.49 3.15 14.72
C GLY A 125 12.35 3.48 13.50
N TYR A 126 11.72 3.94 12.40
CA TYR A 126 12.38 4.39 11.17
C TYR A 126 11.61 5.56 10.55
N ASP A 127 12.25 6.27 9.62
CA ASP A 127 11.69 7.42 8.93
C ASP A 127 10.52 7.02 8.02
N ARG A 128 9.77 8.00 7.53
CA ARG A 128 8.64 7.79 6.62
C ARG A 128 9.08 7.35 5.22
N GLN A 129 10.30 7.72 4.82
CA GLN A 129 10.94 7.21 3.61
C GLN A 129 12.32 6.62 3.92
N TYR A 130 12.63 5.49 3.32
CA TYR A 130 13.85 4.74 3.57
C TYR A 130 14.06 3.66 2.51
N CYS A 131 15.25 3.09 2.48
CA CYS A 131 15.52 1.90 1.69
C CYS A 131 15.64 0.67 2.60
N VAL A 132 15.05 -0.42 2.19
CA VAL A 132 15.17 -1.71 2.84
C VAL A 132 15.88 -2.69 1.92
N GLU A 133 16.97 -3.27 2.40
CA GLU A 133 17.70 -4.32 1.70
C GLU A 133 17.31 -5.68 2.28
N LEU A 134 16.78 -6.55 1.44
CA LEU A 134 16.41 -7.91 1.78
C LEU A 134 17.11 -8.89 0.80
N GLY A 135 18.28 -9.35 1.19
CA GLY A 135 19.13 -10.19 0.36
C GLY A 135 19.63 -9.47 -0.90
N GLU A 136 19.27 -9.95 -2.08
CA GLU A 136 19.66 -9.33 -3.37
C GLU A 136 18.70 -8.23 -3.83
N SER A 137 17.61 -8.04 -3.11
CA SER A 137 16.54 -7.09 -3.45
C SER A 137 16.59 -5.86 -2.56
N VAL A 138 16.25 -4.72 -3.14
CA VAL A 138 16.11 -3.45 -2.45
C VAL A 138 14.72 -2.87 -2.73
N PHE A 139 14.05 -2.49 -1.67
CA PHE A 139 12.79 -1.77 -1.76
C PHE A 139 13.04 -0.32 -1.35
N ILE A 140 12.90 0.60 -2.31
CA ILE A 140 12.90 2.04 -2.04
C ILE A 140 11.47 2.39 -1.60
N MET A 141 11.31 2.60 -0.30
CA MET A 141 10.05 2.89 0.37
C MET A 141 9.88 4.41 0.45
N ALA A 142 9.22 4.99 -0.55
CA ALA A 142 9.11 6.43 -0.74
C ALA A 142 7.83 7.00 -0.11
N ASP A 143 7.94 8.17 0.51
CA ASP A 143 6.79 8.92 1.04
C ASP A 143 6.37 10.02 0.06
N THR A 144 5.21 9.84 -0.56
CA THR A 144 4.59 10.82 -1.45
C THR A 144 3.51 11.67 -0.76
N PHE A 145 3.48 11.63 0.58
CA PHE A 145 2.61 12.44 1.44
C PHE A 145 3.40 13.13 2.56
N ALA A 146 4.66 13.40 2.31
CA ALA A 146 5.55 14.02 3.29
C ALA A 146 4.98 15.33 3.86
N ALA A 147 5.15 15.53 5.16
CA ALA A 147 4.86 16.81 5.78
C ALA A 147 5.76 17.90 5.16
N THR A 148 5.18 19.03 4.84
CA THR A 148 5.91 20.19 4.35
C THR A 148 5.93 21.28 5.44
N PRO A 149 6.83 22.29 5.34
CA PRO A 149 6.78 23.43 6.25
C PRO A 149 5.44 24.19 6.25
N ALA A 150 4.73 24.17 5.13
CA ALA A 150 3.38 24.75 5.02
C ALA A 150 2.29 23.83 5.60
N ASN A 151 2.60 22.54 5.76
CA ASN A 151 1.68 21.54 6.26
C ASN A 151 2.44 20.51 7.09
N PRO A 152 2.83 20.87 8.33
CA PRO A 152 3.74 20.07 9.16
C PRO A 152 3.11 18.77 9.69
N ALA A 153 1.79 18.70 9.72
CA ALA A 153 1.06 17.47 9.98
C ALA A 153 0.44 17.05 8.67
N ASN A 154 0.95 16.03 8.01
CA ASN A 154 0.28 15.57 6.80
C ASN A 154 -1.22 15.40 7.09
N PRO A 155 -2.05 16.36 6.73
CA PRO A 155 -3.41 16.33 7.15
C PRO A 155 -4.17 15.47 6.19
N ALA A 156 -4.93 14.61 6.68
CA ALA A 156 -6.16 14.06 6.15
C ALA A 156 -6.19 13.58 4.70
N SER A 157 -7.02 12.63 4.56
CA SER A 157 -7.52 12.20 3.25
C SER A 157 -7.82 13.39 2.34
N GLY A 158 -7.16 13.45 1.21
CA GLY A 158 -7.28 14.55 0.27
C GLY A 158 -6.15 15.56 0.30
N SER A 159 -5.12 15.37 1.13
CA SER A 159 -3.89 16.15 1.03
C SER A 159 -3.28 16.03 -0.36
N PRO A 160 -2.74 17.13 -0.89
CA PRO A 160 -2.06 17.09 -2.17
C PRO A 160 -0.86 16.12 -2.06
N HIS A 161 -0.70 15.29 -3.08
CA HIS A 161 0.50 14.48 -3.21
C HIS A 161 1.72 15.37 -3.32
N THR A 162 2.83 14.95 -2.72
CA THR A 162 4.13 15.58 -2.91
C THR A 162 4.87 14.94 -4.08
N LEU A 163 5.83 15.65 -4.61
CA LEU A 163 6.78 15.06 -5.54
C LEU A 163 7.60 13.99 -4.82
N LEU A 164 8.01 12.97 -5.55
CA LEU A 164 9.03 12.02 -5.10
C LEU A 164 10.33 12.80 -4.84
N ASP A 165 10.93 12.56 -3.70
CA ASP A 165 12.19 13.21 -3.31
C ASP A 165 13.33 12.72 -4.22
N ALA A 166 13.79 13.61 -5.11
CA ALA A 166 14.78 13.29 -6.11
C ALA A 166 16.18 13.05 -5.50
N ASP A 167 16.51 13.71 -4.40
CA ASP A 167 17.81 13.51 -3.73
C ASP A 167 17.81 12.18 -2.99
N PHE A 168 16.74 11.87 -2.26
CA PHE A 168 16.56 10.56 -1.65
C PHE A 168 16.63 9.42 -2.68
N LEU A 169 15.95 9.58 -3.82
CA LEU A 169 16.01 8.57 -4.88
C LEU A 169 17.44 8.41 -5.41
N ALA A 170 18.14 9.51 -5.69
CA ALA A 170 19.51 9.47 -6.19
C ALA A 170 20.46 8.74 -5.23
N ASP A 171 20.40 9.08 -3.93
CA ASP A 171 21.21 8.45 -2.89
C ASP A 171 20.95 6.94 -2.79
N CYS A 172 19.66 6.52 -2.89
CA CYS A 172 19.31 5.12 -2.89
C CYS A 172 19.85 4.39 -4.13
N LEU A 173 19.71 4.97 -5.32
CA LEU A 173 20.17 4.36 -6.56
C LEU A 173 21.69 4.22 -6.61
N GLU A 174 22.43 5.22 -6.10
CA GLU A 174 23.89 5.16 -5.99
C GLU A 174 24.32 4.06 -5.00
N LYS A 175 23.72 4.07 -3.81
CA LYS A 175 24.05 3.11 -2.73
C LYS A 175 23.82 1.66 -3.11
N TYR A 176 22.78 1.39 -3.88
CA TYR A 176 22.32 0.05 -4.19
C TYR A 176 22.49 -0.35 -5.66
N ALA A 177 23.43 0.30 -6.36
CA ALA A 177 23.74 -0.02 -7.75
C ALA A 177 24.07 -1.51 -7.95
N GLY A 178 23.51 -2.11 -8.98
CA GLY A 178 23.66 -3.54 -9.30
C GLY A 178 22.75 -4.50 -8.52
N LYS A 179 21.85 -4.00 -7.67
CA LYS A 179 20.82 -4.80 -7.00
C LYS A 179 19.47 -4.70 -7.73
N LYS A 180 18.59 -5.66 -7.48
CA LYS A 180 17.21 -5.60 -7.97
C LYS A 180 16.42 -4.59 -7.15
N ILE A 181 16.02 -3.48 -7.76
CA ILE A 181 15.36 -2.35 -7.08
C ILE A 181 13.87 -2.34 -7.40
N PHE A 182 13.05 -2.29 -6.38
CA PHE A 182 11.61 -2.08 -6.45
C PHE A 182 11.29 -0.71 -5.83
N LEU A 183 10.70 0.19 -6.62
CA LEU A 183 10.31 1.51 -6.12
C LEU A 183 8.86 1.45 -5.64
N CYS A 184 8.65 1.68 -4.35
CA CYS A 184 7.37 1.55 -3.67
C CYS A 184 6.93 2.88 -3.07
N ALA A 185 5.68 3.25 -3.27
CA ALA A 185 5.03 4.33 -2.54
C ALA A 185 3.55 4.01 -2.33
N HIS A 186 2.90 4.73 -1.42
CA HIS A 186 1.46 4.59 -1.31
C HIS A 186 0.75 5.06 -2.58
N HIS A 187 1.20 6.17 -3.17
CA HIS A 187 0.63 6.68 -4.41
C HIS A 187 1.70 7.21 -5.37
N PHE A 188 1.60 6.76 -6.61
CA PHE A 188 2.31 7.33 -7.74
C PHE A 188 1.31 7.81 -8.80
N ASN A 189 1.49 9.03 -9.25
CA ASN A 189 0.78 9.58 -10.40
C ASN A 189 1.82 10.09 -11.40
N ALA A 190 1.83 9.53 -12.61
CA ALA A 190 2.83 9.82 -13.64
C ALA A 190 2.98 11.31 -13.97
N GLU A 191 1.89 12.09 -13.82
CA GLU A 191 1.87 13.52 -14.14
C GLU A 191 2.23 14.43 -12.95
N ARG A 192 2.03 13.94 -11.70
CA ARG A 192 2.05 14.81 -10.52
C ARG A 192 3.08 14.43 -9.46
N THR A 193 3.51 13.18 -9.44
CA THR A 193 4.44 12.67 -8.42
C THR A 193 5.88 12.74 -8.87
N PHE A 194 6.12 12.79 -10.16
CA PHE A 194 7.46 12.75 -10.74
C PHE A 194 7.79 14.05 -11.46
N ASP A 195 8.90 14.68 -11.09
CA ASP A 195 9.52 15.72 -11.89
C ASP A 195 10.40 15.11 -13.00
N GLU A 196 10.96 15.95 -13.88
CA GLU A 196 11.78 15.48 -14.99
C GLU A 196 13.06 14.77 -14.52
N ARG A 197 13.62 15.17 -13.36
CA ARG A 197 14.82 14.54 -12.80
C ARG A 197 14.52 13.11 -12.32
N THR A 198 13.44 12.93 -11.59
CA THR A 198 13.03 11.61 -11.10
C THR A 198 12.61 10.68 -12.22
N LYS A 199 11.91 11.18 -13.25
CA LYS A 199 11.59 10.41 -14.45
C LYS A 199 12.85 9.92 -15.15
N GLN A 200 13.83 10.84 -15.36
CA GLN A 200 15.08 10.48 -16.01
C GLN A 200 15.88 9.45 -15.23
N MET A 201 15.96 9.58 -13.89
CA MET A 201 16.63 8.59 -13.05
C MET A 201 15.96 7.20 -13.15
N ILE A 202 14.63 7.15 -13.16
CA ILE A 202 13.89 5.89 -13.31
C ILE A 202 14.11 5.28 -14.69
N LYS A 203 14.07 6.12 -15.73
CA LYS A 203 14.28 5.72 -17.12
C LYS A 203 15.65 5.09 -17.35
N ASP A 204 16.69 5.76 -16.86
CA ASP A 204 18.08 5.41 -17.16
C ASP A 204 18.64 4.30 -16.26
N ASN A 205 17.95 3.98 -15.17
CA ASN A 205 18.46 2.99 -14.23
C ASN A 205 17.91 1.59 -14.56
N PRO A 206 18.77 0.68 -15.05
CA PRO A 206 18.36 -0.70 -15.38
C PRO A 206 18.05 -1.56 -14.16
N ASP A 207 18.55 -1.19 -12.98
CA ASP A 207 18.35 -1.95 -11.74
C ASP A 207 16.92 -1.82 -11.19
N ILE A 208 16.20 -0.75 -11.57
CA ILE A 208 14.78 -0.59 -11.23
C ILE A 208 13.97 -1.57 -12.07
N VAL A 209 13.40 -2.55 -11.40
CA VAL A 209 12.55 -3.59 -12.03
C VAL A 209 11.17 -3.03 -12.39
N CYS A 210 10.46 -2.53 -11.41
CA CYS A 210 9.14 -1.94 -11.57
C CYS A 210 8.79 -1.04 -10.37
N LEU A 211 7.62 -0.40 -10.45
CA LEU A 211 7.06 0.44 -9.40
C LEU A 211 5.81 -0.22 -8.82
N PHE A 212 5.59 -0.09 -7.51
CA PHE A 212 4.38 -0.56 -6.82
C PHE A 212 3.69 0.57 -6.08
N ARG A 213 2.35 0.58 -6.12
CA ARG A 213 1.54 1.49 -5.31
C ARG A 213 0.26 0.85 -4.78
N GLY A 214 -0.25 1.38 -3.66
CA GLY A 214 -1.60 1.18 -3.14
C GLY A 214 -2.58 2.26 -3.60
N HIS A 215 -3.35 2.82 -2.69
CA HIS A 215 -4.20 4.01 -2.82
C HIS A 215 -5.44 3.86 -3.73
N VAL A 216 -5.32 3.18 -4.84
CA VAL A 216 -6.40 3.11 -5.84
C VAL A 216 -7.38 1.97 -5.60
N HIS A 217 -7.06 1.07 -4.66
CA HIS A 217 -7.86 -0.09 -4.25
C HIS A 217 -8.25 -1.03 -5.41
N ILE A 218 -7.46 -1.02 -6.47
CA ILE A 218 -7.62 -1.93 -7.61
C ILE A 218 -6.32 -2.71 -7.81
N ASN A 219 -6.41 -3.78 -8.56
CA ASN A 219 -5.24 -4.46 -9.10
C ASN A 219 -5.15 -4.21 -10.60
N ASN A 220 -4.02 -3.71 -11.06
CA ASN A 220 -3.79 -3.34 -12.44
C ASN A 220 -2.29 -3.24 -12.74
N VAL A 221 -1.92 -3.36 -14.01
CA VAL A 221 -0.58 -3.10 -14.53
C VAL A 221 -0.63 -1.96 -15.53
N ILE A 222 0.16 -0.93 -15.30
CA ILE A 222 0.19 0.29 -16.10
C ILE A 222 1.57 0.44 -16.76
N GLU A 223 1.60 0.49 -18.08
CA GLU A 223 2.80 0.86 -18.82
C GLU A 223 3.03 2.37 -18.71
N LEU A 224 4.15 2.77 -18.11
CA LEU A 224 4.47 4.19 -17.89
C LEU A 224 5.01 4.90 -19.14
N GLY A 225 5.31 4.15 -20.20
CA GLY A 225 5.75 4.68 -21.48
C GLY A 225 7.24 5.10 -21.50
N GLU A 226 7.60 5.80 -22.59
CA GLU A 226 9.00 6.14 -22.89
C GLU A 226 9.65 7.08 -21.88
N ASP A 227 8.89 7.94 -21.23
CA ASP A 227 9.39 8.88 -20.21
C ASP A 227 9.94 8.16 -18.97
N PHE A 228 9.53 6.92 -18.75
CA PHE A 228 9.99 6.05 -17.68
C PHE A 228 10.77 4.83 -18.20
N GLY A 229 11.23 4.86 -19.46
CA GLY A 229 11.98 3.75 -20.04
C GLY A 229 11.17 2.45 -20.21
N GLY A 230 9.86 2.55 -20.36
CA GLY A 230 8.97 1.39 -20.47
C GLY A 230 8.78 0.64 -19.15
N LYS A 231 9.10 1.26 -18.01
CA LYS A 231 8.84 0.66 -16.69
C LYS A 231 7.34 0.52 -16.45
N GLN A 232 6.99 -0.45 -15.62
CA GLN A 232 5.61 -0.70 -15.24
C GLN A 232 5.33 -0.21 -13.83
N LEU A 233 4.12 0.31 -13.63
CA LEU A 233 3.56 0.63 -12.32
C LEU A 233 2.44 -0.38 -12.04
N ILE A 234 2.56 -1.05 -10.91
CA ILE A 234 1.63 -2.09 -10.48
C ILE A 234 0.79 -1.57 -9.32
N ASP A 235 -0.52 -1.55 -9.54
CA ASP A 235 -1.52 -1.33 -8.51
C ASP A 235 -1.71 -2.64 -7.74
N ILE A 236 -1.38 -2.67 -6.45
CA ILE A 236 -1.29 -3.93 -5.70
C ILE A 236 -2.64 -4.39 -5.12
N GLY A 237 -3.74 -3.68 -5.40
CA GLY A 237 -4.99 -3.92 -4.70
C GLY A 237 -4.97 -3.39 -3.29
N GLY A 238 -5.63 -4.06 -2.38
CA GLY A 238 -5.65 -3.69 -0.97
C GLY A 238 -6.81 -4.32 -0.22
N TYR A 239 -6.94 -3.94 1.04
CA TYR A 239 -8.06 -4.34 1.91
C TYR A 239 -9.00 -3.17 2.18
N GLY A 240 -8.89 -2.13 1.39
CA GLY A 240 -9.62 -0.89 1.53
C GLY A 240 -11.11 -1.02 1.23
N TYR A 241 -11.80 0.07 1.46
CA TYR A 241 -13.19 0.18 1.03
C TYR A 241 -13.22 0.37 -0.48
N THR A 242 -14.25 -0.23 -1.07
CA THR A 242 -14.55 -0.06 -2.48
C THR A 242 -15.81 0.79 -2.62
N GLY A 243 -15.92 1.52 -3.70
CA GLY A 243 -17.10 2.30 -4.00
C GLY A 243 -17.18 2.62 -5.47
N GLN A 244 -18.39 2.84 -5.96
CA GLN A 244 -18.63 3.26 -7.32
C GLN A 244 -19.13 4.70 -7.36
N LYS A 245 -18.75 5.47 -8.38
CA LYS A 245 -19.37 6.76 -8.64
C LYS A 245 -20.73 6.57 -9.33
N VAL A 246 -21.79 7.01 -8.65
CA VAL A 246 -23.13 7.09 -9.22
C VAL A 246 -23.54 8.57 -9.24
N ASP A 247 -23.88 9.10 -10.39
CA ASP A 247 -24.25 10.52 -10.59
C ASP A 247 -23.22 11.50 -9.99
N GLY A 248 -21.94 11.17 -10.12
CA GLY A 248 -20.84 12.00 -9.62
C GLY A 248 -20.55 11.91 -8.12
N LYS A 249 -21.31 11.14 -7.37
CA LYS A 249 -21.12 10.91 -5.93
C LYS A 249 -20.64 9.48 -5.68
N TRP A 250 -19.75 9.30 -4.69
CA TRP A 250 -19.33 7.99 -4.26
C TRP A 250 -20.44 7.26 -3.51
N ASP A 251 -20.79 6.08 -3.97
CA ASP A 251 -21.65 5.13 -3.25
C ASP A 251 -20.77 3.94 -2.80
N PHE A 252 -20.54 3.85 -1.51
CA PHE A 252 -19.72 2.79 -0.90
C PHE A 252 -20.54 1.52 -0.59
N ASN A 253 -21.78 1.44 -1.03
CA ASN A 253 -22.58 0.22 -0.98
C ASN A 253 -22.59 -0.53 -2.32
N ILE A 254 -22.06 0.10 -3.36
CA ILE A 254 -21.93 -0.50 -4.69
C ILE A 254 -20.46 -0.83 -4.91
N PHE A 255 -20.18 -2.11 -5.09
CA PHE A 255 -18.83 -2.61 -5.32
C PHE A 255 -18.61 -2.84 -6.82
N ASP A 256 -17.50 -2.32 -7.33
CA ASP A 256 -17.05 -2.62 -8.68
C ASP A 256 -16.15 -3.87 -8.63
N PHE A 257 -16.41 -4.86 -9.48
CA PHE A 257 -15.66 -6.12 -9.56
C PHE A 257 -14.19 -5.98 -9.92
N LYS A 258 -13.80 -4.84 -10.49
CA LYS A 258 -12.39 -4.52 -10.76
C LYS A 258 -11.58 -4.26 -9.50
N TRP A 259 -12.23 -3.98 -8.39
CA TRP A 259 -11.61 -3.67 -7.13
C TRP A 259 -11.32 -4.98 -6.41
N ALA A 260 -10.05 -5.29 -6.27
CA ALA A 260 -9.64 -6.57 -5.73
C ALA A 260 -9.14 -6.43 -4.30
N TRP A 261 -9.82 -7.11 -3.39
CA TRP A 261 -9.23 -7.43 -2.10
C TRP A 261 -8.12 -8.45 -2.31
N GLY A 262 -6.99 -8.15 -1.71
CA GLY A 262 -5.87 -9.05 -1.80
C GLY A 262 -4.53 -8.36 -1.63
N TYR A 263 -3.52 -9.05 -2.08
CA TYR A 263 -2.13 -8.66 -1.94
C TYR A 263 -1.35 -9.04 -3.18
N GLN A 264 -0.21 -8.40 -3.36
CA GLN A 264 0.72 -8.70 -4.45
C GLN A 264 1.86 -9.59 -3.95
N ILE A 265 2.25 -10.57 -4.72
CA ILE A 265 3.43 -11.41 -4.49
C ILE A 265 4.53 -11.02 -5.47
N ILE A 266 5.76 -11.05 -4.99
CA ILE A 266 6.97 -10.98 -5.82
C ILE A 266 7.76 -12.25 -5.57
N GLU A 267 8.08 -12.98 -6.62
CA GLU A 267 8.94 -14.15 -6.62
C GLU A 267 10.18 -13.88 -7.47
N ILE A 268 11.34 -14.03 -6.88
CA ILE A 268 12.63 -13.83 -7.55
C ILE A 268 13.27 -15.20 -7.75
N TYR A 269 13.45 -15.55 -8.98
CA TYR A 269 14.13 -16.75 -9.43
C TYR A 269 15.55 -16.43 -9.90
N ASP A 270 16.30 -17.47 -10.22
CA ASP A 270 17.67 -17.32 -10.76
C ASP A 270 17.69 -16.75 -12.18
N ASP A 271 16.60 -16.83 -12.94
CA ASP A 271 16.47 -16.42 -14.33
C ASP A 271 15.36 -15.42 -14.62
N LYS A 272 14.52 -15.10 -13.63
CA LYS A 272 13.39 -14.19 -13.79
C LYS A 272 12.85 -13.63 -12.47
N ILE A 273 12.08 -12.57 -12.58
CA ILE A 273 11.23 -12.06 -11.51
C ILE A 273 9.79 -12.20 -11.98
N TYR A 274 8.95 -12.73 -11.10
CA TYR A 274 7.53 -12.89 -11.35
C TYR A 274 6.74 -12.19 -10.25
N THR A 275 5.76 -11.38 -10.63
CA THR A 275 4.84 -10.75 -9.68
C THR A 275 3.40 -10.97 -10.09
N TYR A 276 2.55 -11.23 -9.11
CA TYR A 276 1.15 -11.52 -9.34
C TYR A 276 0.29 -11.14 -8.14
N HIS A 277 -0.96 -10.82 -8.41
CA HIS A 277 -1.95 -10.53 -7.39
C HIS A 277 -2.63 -11.80 -6.89
N VAL A 278 -2.79 -11.91 -5.58
CA VAL A 278 -3.58 -12.95 -4.93
C VAL A 278 -4.85 -12.33 -4.39
N LYS A 279 -5.96 -12.67 -5.02
CA LYS A 279 -7.30 -12.26 -4.59
C LYS A 279 -7.68 -13.04 -3.35
N THR A 280 -8.08 -12.35 -2.30
CA THR A 280 -8.54 -13.00 -1.08
C THR A 280 -10.06 -13.07 -1.04
N ASP A 281 -10.57 -13.95 -0.17
CA ASP A 281 -11.98 -14.00 0.12
C ASP A 281 -12.44 -12.70 0.80
N ASN A 282 -13.33 -11.98 0.14
CA ASN A 282 -13.98 -10.80 0.69
C ASN A 282 -15.28 -11.11 1.46
N HIS A 283 -15.38 -12.30 2.00
CA HIS A 283 -16.56 -12.82 2.72
C HIS A 283 -17.12 -11.83 3.76
N TYR A 284 -16.27 -11.01 4.34
CA TYR A 284 -16.66 -9.96 5.29
C TYR A 284 -17.48 -8.82 4.66
N VAL A 285 -17.42 -8.66 3.36
CA VAL A 285 -18.16 -7.63 2.61
C VAL A 285 -19.45 -8.21 2.04
N ALA A 286 -19.51 -9.52 1.88
CA ALA A 286 -20.59 -10.25 1.22
C ALA A 286 -21.94 -10.23 1.97
N THR A 287 -22.04 -9.61 3.14
CA THR A 287 -23.32 -9.54 3.86
C THR A 287 -24.39 -8.69 3.15
N ASN A 288 -24.05 -7.98 2.08
CA ASN A 288 -24.95 -7.12 1.32
C ASN A 288 -24.91 -7.29 -0.21
N GLY A 289 -24.23 -8.29 -0.74
CA GLY A 289 -24.17 -8.56 -2.18
C GLY A 289 -23.46 -9.87 -2.50
N GLU A 290 -23.88 -10.51 -3.57
CA GLU A 290 -23.13 -11.64 -4.13
C GLU A 290 -21.91 -11.12 -4.86
N PHE A 291 -20.72 -11.52 -4.44
CA PHE A 291 -19.47 -11.24 -5.14
C PHE A 291 -19.06 -12.47 -5.94
N ASP A 292 -18.94 -12.31 -7.24
CA ASP A 292 -18.26 -13.30 -8.04
C ASP A 292 -16.75 -13.11 -7.91
N VAL A 293 -16.12 -13.97 -7.14
CA VAL A 293 -14.66 -14.00 -6.95
C VAL A 293 -13.95 -14.76 -8.07
N SER A 294 -14.67 -15.18 -9.11
CA SER A 294 -14.11 -15.97 -10.21
C SER A 294 -13.42 -15.16 -11.29
N GLU A 295 -13.59 -13.84 -11.32
CA GLU A 295 -12.90 -13.01 -12.31
C GLU A 295 -11.40 -12.97 -12.07
N THR A 296 -10.65 -13.28 -13.10
CA THR A 296 -9.20 -13.12 -13.19
C THR A 296 -8.84 -11.65 -12.98
N VAL A 297 -8.04 -11.40 -11.98
CA VAL A 297 -7.51 -10.07 -11.73
C VAL A 297 -6.26 -9.88 -12.57
N GLU A 298 -6.20 -8.83 -13.36
CA GLU A 298 -4.99 -8.45 -14.10
C GLU A 298 -3.92 -8.02 -13.09
N GLY A 299 -2.69 -8.46 -13.24
CA GLY A 299 -1.62 -8.13 -12.29
C GLY A 299 -0.45 -9.10 -12.30
N GLU A 300 -0.44 -10.00 -13.29
CA GLU A 300 0.69 -10.91 -13.49
C GLU A 300 1.70 -10.30 -14.45
N VAL A 301 2.95 -10.21 -14.02
CA VAL A 301 4.06 -9.74 -14.85
C VAL A 301 5.29 -10.59 -14.62
N GLU A 302 5.97 -10.93 -15.70
CA GLU A 302 7.27 -11.62 -15.69
C GLU A 302 8.35 -10.69 -16.24
N TYR A 303 9.42 -10.52 -15.46
CA TYR A 303 10.63 -9.82 -15.90
C TYR A 303 11.74 -10.83 -16.08
N LYS A 304 12.36 -10.84 -17.26
CA LYS A 304 13.58 -11.62 -17.49
C LYS A 304 14.77 -10.89 -16.89
N ILE A 305 15.62 -11.60 -16.17
CA ILE A 305 16.81 -11.08 -15.53
C ILE A 305 18.01 -11.32 -16.46
#